data_3275b47b3480ae2af1b808aeac993ff7
#
_entry.id   3275b47b3480ae2af1b808aeac993ff7
#
_cell.length_a   1.000
_cell.length_b   1.000
_cell.length_c   1.000
_cell.angle_alpha   90.00
_cell.angle_beta   90.00
_cell.angle_gamma   90.00
#
_symmetry.space_group_name_H-M   'P 1'
#
loop_
_entity.id
_entity.type
_entity.pdbx_description
1 polymer ?
#
loop_
_entity_poly.entity_id
_entity_poly.type
_entity_poly.pdbx_seq_one_letter_code
_entity_poly.pdbx_strand_id
1 'polypeptide(L)'
;MNILFFLTPKSEVAFLYEDFNMRQALEKMEYHRYASIPIISREGKYIGAITEGDLLWTLKNDCYLDLKKAEDIPIMSLKRRKDNKAESINANIEDLMTTSMNQNFVPVVDDNDIFIGIIKRRDIIEYCYDKLKAIPV
;
A
#
# COMPACT_ATOMS: atom_id res chain seq x y z
N MET A 1 -0.74 -23.18 -1.59
CA MET A 1 -1.29 -22.32 -2.65
C MET A 1 -0.36 -21.14 -2.89
N ASN A 2 -0.09 -20.85 -4.16
CA ASN A 2 0.78 -19.74 -4.52
C ASN A 2 0.03 -18.41 -4.36
N ILE A 3 0.59 -17.48 -3.58
CA ILE A 3 -0.05 -16.18 -3.32
C ILE A 3 -0.18 -15.31 -4.56
N LEU A 4 0.61 -15.58 -5.60
CA LEU A 4 0.53 -14.82 -6.86
C LEU A 4 -0.84 -14.97 -7.55
N PHE A 5 -1.62 -15.97 -7.15
CA PHE A 5 -3.00 -16.11 -7.61
C PHE A 5 -3.86 -14.88 -7.29
N PHE A 6 -3.55 -14.19 -6.18
CA PHE A 6 -4.30 -13.02 -5.74
C PHE A 6 -3.67 -11.70 -6.18
N LEU A 7 -2.55 -11.73 -6.88
CA LEU A 7 -1.76 -10.55 -7.15
C LEU A 7 -2.46 -9.59 -8.13
N THR A 8 -2.56 -8.31 -7.73
CA THR A 8 -2.77 -7.22 -8.66
C THR A 8 -1.38 -6.74 -9.06
N PRO A 9 -0.97 -6.93 -10.33
CA PRO A 9 0.41 -6.64 -10.72
C PRO A 9 0.72 -5.14 -10.68
N LYS A 10 2.00 -4.83 -10.52
CA LYS A 10 2.51 -3.45 -10.45
C LYS A 10 1.99 -2.56 -11.57
N SER A 11 1.84 -3.10 -12.76
CA SER A 11 1.34 -2.34 -13.93
C SER A 11 -0.09 -1.83 -13.76
N GLU A 12 -0.85 -2.41 -12.83
CA GLU A 12 -2.25 -2.04 -12.56
C GLU A 12 -2.41 -1.32 -11.22
N VAL A 13 -1.32 -1.02 -10.52
CA VAL A 13 -1.32 -0.42 -9.19
C VAL A 13 -0.72 0.98 -9.26
N ALA A 14 -1.38 1.95 -8.64
CA ALA A 14 -0.78 3.26 -8.45
C ALA A 14 0.20 3.20 -7.27
N PHE A 15 1.34 3.85 -7.41
CA PHE A 15 2.36 3.95 -6.38
C PHE A 15 3.04 5.31 -6.48
N LEU A 16 3.80 5.66 -5.43
CA LEU A 16 4.60 6.88 -5.39
C LEU A 16 6.08 6.52 -5.40
N TYR A 17 6.89 7.33 -6.04
CA TYR A 17 8.34 7.24 -5.85
C TYR A 17 8.75 7.97 -4.58
N GLU A 18 9.77 7.47 -3.90
CA GLU A 18 10.25 8.02 -2.63
C GLU A 18 10.68 9.49 -2.71
N ASP A 19 11.03 9.97 -3.91
CA ASP A 19 11.46 11.35 -4.13
C ASP A 19 10.30 12.32 -4.44
N PHE A 20 9.05 11.84 -4.39
CA PHE A 20 7.89 12.70 -4.60
C PHE A 20 7.68 13.64 -3.43
N ASN A 21 6.99 14.77 -3.68
CA ASN A 21 6.55 15.67 -2.63
C ASN A 21 5.10 15.35 -2.21
N MET A 22 4.67 15.99 -1.13
CA MET A 22 3.33 15.76 -0.58
C MET A 22 2.21 16.15 -1.56
N ARG A 23 2.42 17.20 -2.36
CA ARG A 23 1.43 17.62 -3.37
C ARG A 23 1.21 16.55 -4.41
N GLN A 24 2.28 15.94 -4.89
CA GLN A 24 2.20 14.84 -5.86
C GLN A 24 1.46 13.63 -5.28
N ALA A 25 1.68 13.34 -3.99
CA ALA A 25 0.97 12.26 -3.31
C ALA A 25 -0.53 12.56 -3.22
N LEU A 26 -0.91 13.77 -2.84
CA LEU A 26 -2.30 14.18 -2.76
C LEU A 26 -3.01 14.05 -4.11
N GLU A 27 -2.38 14.53 -5.17
CA GLU A 27 -2.96 14.49 -6.52
C GLU A 27 -3.17 13.03 -6.97
N LYS A 28 -2.18 12.17 -6.74
CA LYS A 28 -2.25 10.80 -7.19
C LYS A 28 -3.30 10.00 -6.41
N MET A 29 -3.38 10.20 -5.11
CA MET A 29 -4.36 9.52 -4.27
C MET A 29 -5.79 9.99 -4.59
N GLU A 30 -5.97 11.27 -4.87
CA GLU A 30 -7.26 11.80 -5.30
C GLU A 30 -7.68 11.20 -6.64
N TYR A 31 -6.78 11.16 -7.61
CA TYR A 31 -7.06 10.63 -8.94
C TYR A 31 -7.51 9.17 -8.88
N HIS A 32 -6.81 8.35 -8.10
CA HIS A 32 -7.10 6.92 -7.99
C HIS A 32 -8.09 6.57 -6.88
N ARG A 33 -8.44 7.53 -6.02
CA ARG A 33 -9.33 7.33 -4.85
C ARG A 33 -8.81 6.27 -3.88
N TYR A 34 -7.50 6.23 -3.69
CA TYR A 34 -6.86 5.31 -2.76
C TYR A 34 -6.87 5.87 -1.34
N ALA A 35 -7.18 5.01 -0.37
CA ALA A 35 -7.05 5.34 1.06
C ALA A 35 -5.61 5.21 1.54
N SER A 36 -4.83 4.41 0.86
CA SER A 36 -3.42 4.15 1.16
C SER A 36 -2.70 3.79 -0.13
N ILE A 37 -1.46 4.23 -0.29
CA ILE A 37 -0.71 4.05 -1.52
C ILE A 37 0.73 3.61 -1.21
N PRO A 38 1.26 2.61 -1.93
CA PRO A 38 2.64 2.19 -1.72
C PRO A 38 3.66 3.20 -2.24
N ILE A 39 4.82 3.21 -1.57
CA ILE A 39 5.99 4.01 -1.94
C ILE A 39 7.09 3.05 -2.38
N ILE A 40 7.70 3.32 -3.52
CA ILE A 40 8.82 2.52 -4.01
C ILE A 40 10.03 3.42 -4.32
N SER A 41 11.21 2.81 -4.32
CA SER A 41 12.42 3.50 -4.77
C SER A 41 12.48 3.57 -6.30
N ARG A 42 13.39 4.37 -6.84
CA ARG A 42 13.61 4.42 -8.28
C ARG A 42 14.12 3.11 -8.85
N GLU A 43 14.76 2.29 -8.00
CA GLU A 43 15.19 0.94 -8.38
C GLU A 43 14.07 -0.10 -8.28
N GLY A 44 12.89 0.32 -7.82
CA GLY A 44 11.71 -0.54 -7.75
C GLY A 44 11.51 -1.25 -6.42
N LYS A 45 12.31 -0.96 -5.40
CA LYS A 45 12.16 -1.60 -4.08
C LYS A 45 11.00 -1.00 -3.31
N TYR A 46 10.29 -1.86 -2.59
CA TYR A 46 9.23 -1.39 -1.70
C TYR A 46 9.83 -0.66 -0.49
N ILE A 47 9.32 0.55 -0.21
CA ILE A 47 9.80 1.39 0.89
C ILE A 47 8.78 1.41 2.04
N GLY A 48 7.51 1.64 1.73
CA GLY A 48 6.47 1.80 2.73
C GLY A 48 5.16 2.23 2.10
N ALA A 49 4.27 2.80 2.89
CA ALA A 49 2.97 3.25 2.41
C ALA A 49 2.55 4.55 3.10
N ILE A 50 1.78 5.37 2.39
CA ILE A 50 1.18 6.59 2.91
C ILE A 50 -0.31 6.41 2.94
N THR A 51 -0.95 6.82 4.05
CA THR A 51 -2.40 6.83 4.20
C THR A 51 -2.97 8.24 4.03
N GLU A 52 -4.27 8.32 3.78
CA GLU A 52 -5.00 9.60 3.78
C GLU A 52 -4.79 10.34 5.10
N GLY A 53 -4.79 9.61 6.23
CA GLY A 53 -4.58 10.22 7.54
C GLY A 53 -3.19 10.84 7.69
N ASP A 54 -2.15 10.19 7.16
CA ASP A 54 -0.79 10.73 7.20
C ASP A 54 -0.73 12.10 6.50
N LEU A 55 -1.39 12.20 5.35
CA LEU A 55 -1.44 13.45 4.58
C LEU A 55 -2.30 14.50 5.25
N LEU A 56 -3.48 14.10 5.74
CA LEU A 56 -4.42 15.01 6.39
C LEU A 56 -3.82 15.69 7.62
N TRP A 57 -3.19 14.89 8.49
CA TRP A 57 -2.63 15.44 9.73
C TRP A 57 -1.40 16.30 9.47
N THR A 58 -0.59 15.97 8.47
CA THR A 58 0.54 16.81 8.06
C THR A 58 0.04 18.12 7.46
N LEU A 59 -0.98 18.05 6.60
CA LEU A 59 -1.56 19.24 5.99
C LEU A 59 -2.11 20.19 7.05
N LYS A 60 -2.82 19.64 8.03
CA LYS A 60 -3.40 20.41 9.13
C LYS A 60 -2.34 21.03 10.04
N ASN A 61 -1.36 20.23 10.47
CA ASN A 61 -0.44 20.62 11.53
C ASN A 61 0.80 21.36 11.02
N ASP A 62 1.31 20.99 9.84
CA ASP A 62 2.57 21.54 9.32
C ASP A 62 2.37 22.52 8.17
N CYS A 63 1.25 22.43 7.46
CA CYS A 63 0.97 23.26 6.28
C CYS A 63 -0.15 24.26 6.50
N TYR A 64 -0.77 24.27 7.68
CA TYR A 64 -1.91 25.15 7.99
C TYR A 64 -3.02 25.08 6.93
N LEU A 65 -3.23 23.90 6.36
CA LEU A 65 -4.18 23.62 5.27
C LEU A 65 -3.85 24.33 3.96
N ASP A 66 -2.62 24.80 3.79
CA ASP A 66 -2.16 25.46 2.56
C ASP A 66 -1.50 24.43 1.63
N LEU A 67 -2.15 24.15 0.50
CA LEU A 67 -1.66 23.18 -0.48
C LEU A 67 -0.35 23.59 -1.15
N LYS A 68 -0.06 24.89 -1.23
CA LYS A 68 1.22 25.37 -1.80
C LYS A 68 2.39 24.93 -0.94
N LYS A 69 2.22 24.91 0.38
CA LYS A 69 3.26 24.45 1.30
C LYS A 69 3.55 22.96 1.13
N ALA A 70 2.57 22.19 0.69
CA ALA A 70 2.72 20.76 0.45
C ALA A 70 3.73 20.45 -0.66
N GLU A 71 3.95 21.40 -1.59
CA GLU A 71 4.93 21.22 -2.67
C GLU A 71 6.37 21.14 -2.15
N ASP A 72 6.63 21.76 -1.00
CA ASP A 72 7.97 21.83 -0.41
C ASP A 72 8.23 20.69 0.60
N ILE A 73 7.27 19.80 0.80
CA ILE A 73 7.38 18.71 1.78
C ILE A 73 7.65 17.40 1.06
N PRO A 74 8.86 16.81 1.22
CA PRO A 74 9.14 15.48 0.70
C PRO A 74 8.26 14.45 1.39
N ILE A 75 7.73 13.47 0.65
CA ILE A 75 6.88 12.44 1.27
C ILE A 75 7.64 11.62 2.30
N MET A 76 8.94 11.44 2.13
CA MET A 76 9.75 10.68 3.09
C MET A 76 9.96 11.40 4.42
N SER A 77 9.67 12.72 4.49
CA SER A 77 9.70 13.47 5.74
C SER A 77 8.39 13.40 6.52
N LEU A 78 7.33 12.87 5.90
CA LEU A 78 6.04 12.72 6.56
C LEU A 78 6.14 11.73 7.72
N LYS A 79 5.48 12.06 8.82
CA LYS A 79 5.36 11.14 9.95
C LYS A 79 4.27 10.11 9.59
N ARG A 80 4.71 8.98 9.05
CA ARG A 80 3.80 7.89 8.70
C ARG A 80 3.47 7.09 9.95
N ARG A 81 2.20 6.83 10.15
CA ARG A 81 1.74 6.09 11.33
C ARG A 81 2.24 4.66 11.30
N LYS A 82 2.17 4.04 10.13
CA LYS A 82 2.52 2.64 9.97
C LYS A 82 2.69 2.33 8.48
N ASP A 83 3.84 1.81 8.12
CA ASP A 83 4.02 1.26 6.78
C ASP A 83 3.34 -0.11 6.70
N ASN A 84 2.77 -0.43 5.55
CA ASN A 84 2.23 -1.76 5.32
C ASN A 84 3.38 -2.75 5.18
N LYS A 85 3.30 -3.85 5.94
CA LYS A 85 4.28 -4.92 5.86
C LYS A 85 4.16 -5.63 4.52
N ALA A 86 5.30 -5.82 3.83
CA ALA A 86 5.35 -6.58 2.60
C ALA A 86 5.46 -8.08 2.87
N GLU A 87 4.96 -8.88 1.95
CA GLU A 87 5.16 -10.33 1.96
C GLU A 87 5.95 -10.74 0.72
N SER A 88 6.77 -11.80 0.88
CA SER A 88 7.51 -12.39 -0.22
C SER A 88 6.60 -13.18 -1.14
N ILE A 89 6.99 -13.28 -2.42
CA ILE A 89 6.32 -14.17 -3.38
C ILE A 89 6.26 -15.63 -2.90
N ASN A 90 7.11 -15.99 -1.94
CA ASN A 90 7.18 -17.34 -1.37
C ASN A 90 6.34 -17.49 -0.10
N ALA A 91 5.64 -16.45 0.35
CA ALA A 91 4.77 -16.53 1.51
C ALA A 91 3.58 -17.47 1.25
N ASN A 92 3.02 -18.01 2.32
CA ASN A 92 1.82 -18.84 2.21
C ASN A 92 0.57 -18.03 2.49
N ILE A 93 -0.60 -18.65 2.25
CA ILE A 93 -1.89 -17.97 2.44
C ILE A 93 -2.12 -17.57 3.91
N GLU A 94 -1.60 -18.33 4.86
CA GLU A 94 -1.76 -18.02 6.28
C GLU A 94 -1.01 -16.72 6.64
N ASP A 95 0.18 -16.52 6.07
CA ASP A 95 0.93 -15.28 6.24
C ASP A 95 0.13 -14.09 5.72
N LEU A 96 -0.49 -14.24 4.54
CA LEU A 96 -1.34 -13.20 3.96
C LEU A 96 -2.55 -12.89 4.83
N MET A 97 -3.21 -13.92 5.35
CA MET A 97 -4.37 -13.74 6.21
C MET A 97 -4.01 -12.94 7.45
N THR A 98 -2.92 -13.31 8.10
CA THR A 98 -2.44 -12.63 9.31
C THR A 98 -2.10 -11.16 9.02
N THR A 99 -1.35 -10.92 7.95
CA THR A 99 -0.94 -9.57 7.59
C THR A 99 -2.13 -8.70 7.19
N SER A 100 -3.11 -9.27 6.46
CA SER A 100 -4.28 -8.52 6.02
C SER A 100 -5.23 -8.12 7.15
N MET A 101 -5.10 -8.71 8.33
CA MET A 101 -5.90 -8.28 9.48
C MET A 101 -5.58 -6.85 9.91
N ASN A 102 -4.38 -6.39 9.64
CA ASN A 102 -3.88 -5.11 10.12
C ASN A 102 -3.65 -4.07 9.02
N GLN A 103 -3.86 -4.43 7.76
CA GLN A 103 -3.63 -3.52 6.64
C GLN A 103 -4.58 -3.83 5.48
N ASN A 104 -4.96 -2.81 4.74
CA ASN A 104 -5.96 -2.93 3.68
C ASN A 104 -5.42 -3.56 2.39
N PHE A 105 -4.12 -3.57 2.21
CA PHE A 105 -3.47 -4.31 1.13
C PHE A 105 -2.11 -4.83 1.61
N VAL A 106 -1.62 -5.86 0.93
CA VAL A 106 -0.32 -6.45 1.24
C VAL A 106 0.59 -6.23 0.03
N PRO A 107 1.64 -5.41 0.18
CA PRO A 107 2.66 -5.30 -0.86
C PRO A 107 3.37 -6.63 -1.03
N VAL A 108 3.66 -7.00 -2.27
CA VAL A 108 4.37 -8.25 -2.58
C VAL A 108 5.70 -7.91 -3.24
N VAL A 109 6.75 -8.54 -2.74
CA VAL A 109 8.11 -8.34 -3.25
C VAL A 109 8.72 -9.68 -3.68
N ASP A 110 9.65 -9.61 -4.63
CA ASP A 110 10.43 -10.78 -5.05
C ASP A 110 11.63 -11.00 -4.14
N ASP A 111 12.52 -11.94 -4.51
CA ASP A 111 13.69 -12.30 -3.72
C ASP A 111 14.71 -11.16 -3.58
N ASN A 112 14.61 -10.12 -4.40
CA ASN A 112 15.48 -8.95 -4.38
C ASN A 112 14.80 -7.73 -3.77
N ASP A 113 13.69 -7.93 -3.05
CA ASP A 113 12.86 -6.87 -2.46
C ASP A 113 12.24 -5.93 -3.48
N ILE A 114 12.15 -6.34 -4.74
CA ILE A 114 11.50 -5.57 -5.79
C ILE A 114 9.99 -5.69 -5.66
N PHE A 115 9.32 -4.55 -5.63
CA PHE A 115 7.86 -4.47 -5.57
C PHE A 115 7.26 -4.99 -6.88
N ILE A 116 6.44 -6.03 -6.81
CA ILE A 116 5.82 -6.64 -7.99
C ILE A 116 4.31 -6.41 -8.08
N GLY A 117 3.71 -5.91 -7.00
CA GLY A 117 2.28 -5.63 -6.95
C GLY A 117 1.73 -5.70 -5.55
N ILE A 118 0.41 -5.75 -5.45
CA ILE A 118 -0.28 -5.84 -4.16
C ILE A 118 -1.29 -6.97 -4.18
N ILE A 119 -1.64 -7.42 -2.97
CA ILE A 119 -2.78 -8.30 -2.76
C ILE A 119 -3.77 -7.52 -1.90
N LYS A 120 -4.98 -7.35 -2.40
CA LYS A 120 -6.01 -6.58 -1.71
C LYS A 120 -6.64 -7.43 -0.61
N ARG A 121 -6.89 -6.82 0.55
CA ARG A 121 -7.60 -7.47 1.65
C ARG A 121 -8.90 -8.10 1.17
N ARG A 122 -9.61 -7.42 0.30
CA ARG A 122 -10.87 -7.90 -0.25
C ARG A 122 -10.71 -9.28 -0.91
N ASP A 123 -9.66 -9.46 -1.71
CA ASP A 123 -9.44 -10.71 -2.43
C ASP A 123 -9.15 -11.87 -1.47
N ILE A 124 -8.44 -11.58 -0.38
CA ILE A 124 -8.17 -12.56 0.67
C ILE A 124 -9.45 -12.95 1.41
N ILE A 125 -10.25 -11.96 1.78
CA ILE A 125 -11.53 -12.18 2.46
C ILE A 125 -12.48 -12.98 1.58
N GLU A 126 -12.56 -12.64 0.30
CA GLU A 126 -13.40 -13.35 -0.66
C GLU A 126 -13.02 -14.82 -0.78
N TYR A 127 -11.71 -15.09 -0.85
CA TYR A 127 -11.20 -16.45 -0.87
C TYR A 127 -11.62 -17.22 0.39
N CYS A 128 -11.43 -16.61 1.56
CA CYS A 128 -11.80 -17.25 2.84
C CYS A 128 -13.31 -17.49 2.92
N TYR A 129 -14.10 -16.54 2.45
CA TYR A 129 -15.56 -16.66 2.43
C TYR A 129 -16.01 -17.83 1.55
N ASP A 130 -15.43 -17.95 0.36
CA ASP A 130 -15.75 -19.05 -0.55
C ASP A 130 -15.38 -20.41 0.05
N LYS A 131 -14.26 -20.48 0.77
CA LYS A 131 -13.86 -21.72 1.47
C LYS A 131 -14.82 -22.08 2.58
N LEU A 132 -15.30 -21.10 3.34
CA LEU A 132 -16.29 -21.33 4.40
C LEU A 132 -17.62 -21.83 3.82
N LYS A 133 -18.06 -21.29 2.70
CA LYS A 133 -19.29 -21.73 2.04
C LYS A 133 -19.20 -23.16 1.55
N ALA A 134 -18.02 -23.64 1.23
CA ALA A 134 -17.81 -25.00 0.74
C ALA A 134 -17.81 -26.04 1.87
N ILE A 135 -17.80 -25.63 3.15
CA ILE A 135 -17.82 -26.55 4.29
C ILE A 135 -19.24 -27.04 4.50
N PRO A 136 -19.48 -28.38 4.47
CA PRO A 136 -20.81 -28.93 4.75
C PRO A 136 -21.21 -28.63 6.19
N VAL A 137 -22.47 -28.27 6.36
CA VAL A 137 -23.04 -28.00 7.70
C VAL A 137 -23.68 -29.26 8.25
#